data_3d1f6c90e9f2b378b860011778d609d2
#
_entry.id   3d1f6c90e9f2b378b860011778d609d2
#
_cell.length_a   1.000
_cell.length_b   1.000
_cell.length_c   1.000
_cell.angle_alpha   90.00
_cell.angle_beta   90.00
_cell.angle_gamma   90.00
#
_symmetry.space_group_name_H-M   'P 1'
#
loop_
_entity.id
_entity.type
_entity.pdbx_description
1 polymer ?
#
loop_
_entity_poly.entity_id
_entity_poly.type
_entity_poly.pdbx_seq_one_letter_code
_entity_poly.pdbx_strand_id
1 'polypeptide(L)'
;VPKLTLPVRLALLVAGTMLPLIIFAVGIVFHNYQRDRQTATQRVLETARSIRLLLDAEMQRMTGGLQVLALTNSLRNSDFDNFRRVAVGFIDQYGKDGVVLVADRAGRQVFSSLTPDTASLPPRNNLEILEKVFTTRQPQYSNLFFGAVKQRLIITVEVPVMRDGEVLYDISFSPPIEVFQAIIEKQRLNQDWTISIFDSDGVNLARVPNPQATIGQRASPSLFAEMFRQSEATLPTVSLEGVALITGFTRSRLTGWTVAAGIAENSLVAPLWRSLAITSVIGGVLLLVGLGFAVRMATTIARGEMLHDLLIEELNHRVKNTLAILQSIATQTFRSASRTERDKFEGRLGALAEAHNLLSTDKWQSSDFQDVVSRVLRPYLLNTSERVRMFGPRVPLSPRLALVLSMILHEMATNAAKYGALSNDTGTVTLDWEILNESPGPKLRMVWTEAGGPQVTAPVQRGFGSRLIERSARDQLGGEATVDFLPHGVVYTVTSTLEIDG
;
A
#
# COMPACT_ATOMS: atom_id res chain seq x y z
N VAL A 1 13.30 -4.29 28.78
CA VAL A 1 13.24 -4.05 27.32
C VAL A 1 13.84 -2.66 27.10
N PRO A 2 14.90 -2.50 26.30
CA PRO A 2 15.48 -1.18 26.02
C PRO A 2 14.40 -0.26 25.43
N LYS A 3 14.19 0.89 26.05
CA LYS A 3 13.24 1.90 25.53
C LYS A 3 13.81 2.44 24.22
N LEU A 4 13.16 2.13 23.10
CA LEU A 4 13.51 2.67 21.78
C LEU A 4 13.53 4.21 21.84
N THR A 5 14.54 4.83 21.25
CA THR A 5 14.66 6.29 21.15
C THR A 5 13.54 6.86 20.28
N LEU A 6 13.15 8.11 20.53
CA LEU A 6 12.08 8.80 19.79
C LEU A 6 12.26 8.74 18.25
N PRO A 7 13.48 8.98 17.69
CA PRO A 7 13.71 8.86 16.25
C PRO A 7 13.38 7.47 15.71
N VAL A 8 13.78 6.43 16.45
CA VAL A 8 13.51 5.03 16.03
C VAL A 8 12.03 4.71 16.06
N ARG A 9 11.27 5.21 17.05
CA ARG A 9 9.82 5.00 17.11
C ARG A 9 9.11 5.66 15.94
N LEU A 10 9.47 6.90 15.61
CA LEU A 10 8.88 7.64 14.49
C LEU A 10 9.27 6.99 13.15
N ALA A 11 10.52 6.55 12.99
CA ALA A 11 10.97 5.83 11.79
C ALA A 11 10.22 4.50 11.61
N LEU A 12 10.00 3.74 12.68
CA LEU A 12 9.22 2.50 12.65
C LEU A 12 7.74 2.74 12.31
N LEU A 13 7.17 3.84 12.78
CA LEU A 13 5.79 4.23 12.45
C LEU A 13 5.68 4.56 10.95
N VAL A 14 6.61 5.35 10.40
CA VAL A 14 6.67 5.66 8.97
C VAL A 14 6.87 4.39 8.14
N ALA A 15 7.83 3.54 8.50
CA ALA A 15 8.06 2.28 7.82
C ALA A 15 6.84 1.35 7.91
N GLY A 16 6.22 1.24 9.09
CA GLY A 16 5.04 0.40 9.33
C GLY A 16 3.80 0.85 8.54
N THR A 17 3.68 2.13 8.21
CA THR A 17 2.59 2.65 7.36
C THR A 17 2.92 2.58 5.87
N MET A 18 4.16 2.90 5.47
CA MET A 18 4.57 2.99 4.07
C MET A 18 4.85 1.62 3.43
N LEU A 19 5.49 0.69 4.15
CA LEU A 19 5.82 -0.63 3.60
C LEU A 19 4.59 -1.43 3.15
N PRO A 20 3.50 -1.54 3.94
CA PRO A 20 2.28 -2.20 3.48
C PRO A 20 1.68 -1.57 2.23
N LEU A 21 1.72 -0.23 2.12
CA LEU A 21 1.22 0.48 0.93
C LEU A 21 2.06 0.18 -0.32
N ILE A 22 3.39 0.13 -0.17
CA ILE A 22 4.30 -0.23 -1.28
C ILE A 22 4.05 -1.69 -1.70
N ILE A 23 3.95 -2.62 -0.75
CA ILE A 23 3.65 -4.03 -1.01
C ILE A 23 2.30 -4.16 -1.72
N PHE A 24 1.29 -3.44 -1.26
CA PHE A 24 -0.03 -3.42 -1.89
C PHE A 24 0.02 -2.89 -3.33
N ALA A 25 0.74 -1.78 -3.57
CA ALA A 25 0.92 -1.23 -4.91
C ALA A 25 1.63 -2.20 -5.85
N VAL A 26 2.68 -2.87 -5.39
CA VAL A 26 3.37 -3.95 -6.14
C VAL A 26 2.41 -5.11 -6.41
N GLY A 27 1.59 -5.49 -5.43
CA GLY A 27 0.56 -6.51 -5.56
C GLY A 27 -0.47 -6.18 -6.67
N ILE A 28 -0.91 -4.91 -6.75
CA ILE A 28 -1.81 -4.44 -7.82
C ILE A 28 -1.13 -4.56 -9.19
N VAL A 29 0.13 -4.14 -9.33
CA VAL A 29 0.87 -4.25 -10.58
C VAL A 29 0.96 -5.71 -11.03
N PHE A 30 1.26 -6.63 -10.12
CA PHE A 30 1.32 -8.07 -10.42
C PHE A 30 -0.07 -8.64 -10.75
N HIS A 31 -1.11 -8.24 -10.05
CA HIS A 31 -2.48 -8.64 -10.34
C HIS A 31 -2.93 -8.19 -11.75
N ASN A 32 -2.63 -6.94 -12.11
CA ASN A 32 -2.92 -6.41 -13.45
C ASN A 32 -2.19 -7.21 -14.53
N TYR A 33 -0.91 -7.53 -14.32
CA TYR A 33 -0.15 -8.38 -15.24
C TYR A 33 -0.81 -9.76 -15.43
N GLN A 34 -1.23 -10.42 -14.37
CA GLN A 34 -1.93 -11.70 -14.46
C GLN A 34 -3.23 -11.60 -15.27
N ARG A 35 -3.99 -10.54 -15.02
CA ARG A 35 -5.21 -10.24 -15.76
C ARG A 35 -4.93 -9.98 -17.24
N ASP A 36 -3.91 -9.17 -17.56
CA ASP A 36 -3.53 -8.87 -18.94
C ASP A 36 -3.06 -10.12 -19.66
N ARG A 37 -2.30 -10.98 -19.00
CA ARG A 37 -1.87 -12.29 -19.55
C ARG A 37 -3.06 -13.20 -19.82
N GLN A 38 -4.03 -13.31 -18.92
CA GLN A 38 -5.25 -14.10 -19.15
C GLN A 38 -6.05 -13.53 -20.32
N THR A 39 -6.22 -12.21 -20.38
CA THR A 39 -6.92 -11.54 -21.47
C THR A 39 -6.22 -11.74 -22.80
N ALA A 40 -4.88 -11.67 -22.84
CA ALA A 40 -4.09 -11.95 -24.05
C ALA A 40 -4.29 -13.41 -24.52
N THR A 41 -4.29 -14.37 -23.58
CA THR A 41 -4.52 -15.79 -23.88
C THR A 41 -5.89 -16.02 -24.53
N GLN A 42 -6.94 -15.35 -24.06
CA GLN A 42 -8.27 -15.41 -24.66
C GLN A 42 -8.28 -14.74 -26.05
N ARG A 43 -7.72 -13.54 -26.15
CA ARG A 43 -7.69 -12.76 -27.39
C ARG A 43 -7.00 -13.48 -28.54
N VAL A 44 -5.87 -14.16 -28.29
CA VAL A 44 -5.17 -14.88 -29.36
C VAL A 44 -6.02 -16.00 -29.94
N LEU A 45 -6.77 -16.71 -29.11
CA LEU A 45 -7.68 -17.77 -29.56
C LEU A 45 -8.88 -17.22 -30.33
N GLU A 46 -9.51 -16.14 -29.81
CA GLU A 46 -10.63 -15.48 -30.48
C GLU A 46 -10.22 -14.92 -31.84
N THR A 47 -9.03 -14.33 -31.93
CA THR A 47 -8.47 -13.84 -33.18
C THR A 47 -8.23 -14.98 -34.17
N ALA A 48 -7.63 -16.09 -33.72
CA ALA A 48 -7.46 -17.27 -34.56
C ALA A 48 -8.81 -17.80 -35.08
N ARG A 49 -9.83 -17.89 -34.23
CA ARG A 49 -11.20 -18.30 -34.61
C ARG A 49 -11.83 -17.36 -35.64
N SER A 50 -11.70 -16.05 -35.44
CA SER A 50 -12.25 -15.04 -36.35
C SER A 50 -11.61 -15.16 -37.75
N ILE A 51 -10.30 -15.30 -37.80
CA ILE A 51 -9.57 -15.47 -39.06
C ILE A 51 -9.93 -16.81 -39.72
N ARG A 52 -10.06 -17.89 -38.95
CA ARG A 52 -10.51 -19.20 -39.46
C ARG A 52 -11.90 -19.11 -40.10
N LEU A 53 -12.83 -18.39 -39.43
CA LEU A 53 -14.18 -18.20 -40.01
C LEU A 53 -14.15 -17.45 -41.32
N LEU A 54 -13.30 -16.42 -41.45
CA LEU A 54 -13.10 -15.69 -42.69
C LEU A 54 -12.45 -16.56 -43.77
N LEU A 55 -11.45 -17.40 -43.40
CA LEU A 55 -10.83 -18.35 -44.26
C LEU A 55 -11.87 -19.37 -44.79
N ASP A 56 -12.66 -19.97 -43.88
CA ASP A 56 -13.70 -20.93 -44.24
C ASP A 56 -14.73 -20.32 -45.19
N ALA A 57 -15.17 -19.08 -44.91
CA ALA A 57 -16.11 -18.36 -45.77
C ALA A 57 -15.54 -18.10 -47.17
N GLU A 58 -14.26 -17.72 -47.27
CA GLU A 58 -13.60 -17.51 -48.56
C GLU A 58 -13.44 -18.82 -49.33
N MET A 59 -13.07 -19.91 -48.65
CA MET A 59 -12.98 -21.23 -49.27
C MET A 59 -14.35 -21.72 -49.73
N GLN A 60 -15.42 -21.53 -48.95
CA GLN A 60 -16.78 -21.85 -49.36
C GLN A 60 -17.23 -21.03 -50.59
N ARG A 61 -16.88 -19.72 -50.61
CA ARG A 61 -17.19 -18.83 -51.74
C ARG A 61 -16.54 -19.33 -53.04
N MET A 62 -15.26 -19.71 -52.97
CA MET A 62 -14.52 -20.28 -54.11
C MET A 62 -15.15 -21.61 -54.55
N THR A 63 -15.45 -22.50 -53.58
CA THR A 63 -16.06 -23.79 -53.85
C THR A 63 -17.41 -23.62 -54.52
N GLY A 64 -18.29 -22.74 -53.96
CA GLY A 64 -19.62 -22.49 -54.53
C GLY A 64 -19.57 -21.93 -55.97
N GLY A 65 -18.66 -20.99 -56.25
CA GLY A 65 -18.44 -20.49 -57.59
C GLY A 65 -17.91 -21.56 -58.54
N LEU A 66 -16.99 -22.41 -58.08
CA LEU A 66 -16.46 -23.50 -58.89
C LEU A 66 -17.52 -24.59 -59.16
N GLN A 67 -18.42 -24.87 -58.17
CA GLN A 67 -19.55 -25.76 -58.35
C GLN A 67 -20.52 -25.23 -59.41
N VAL A 68 -20.78 -23.94 -59.46
CA VAL A 68 -21.60 -23.33 -60.51
C VAL A 68 -20.93 -23.52 -61.89
N LEU A 69 -19.61 -23.35 -61.96
CA LEU A 69 -18.85 -23.62 -63.20
C LEU A 69 -18.99 -25.10 -63.60
N ALA A 70 -18.91 -26.04 -62.67
CA ALA A 70 -19.03 -27.47 -62.90
C ALA A 70 -20.43 -27.88 -63.43
N LEU A 71 -21.45 -27.07 -63.22
CA LEU A 71 -22.81 -27.31 -63.72
C LEU A 71 -23.05 -26.75 -65.13
N THR A 72 -22.10 -25.97 -65.71
CA THR A 72 -22.30 -25.39 -67.04
C THR A 72 -22.39 -26.44 -68.13
N ASN A 73 -23.34 -26.27 -69.05
CA ASN A 73 -23.53 -27.21 -70.18
C ASN A 73 -22.26 -27.26 -71.09
N SER A 74 -21.56 -26.15 -71.22
CA SER A 74 -20.28 -26.10 -71.98
C SER A 74 -19.24 -27.07 -71.40
N LEU A 75 -19.06 -27.09 -70.08
CA LEU A 75 -18.09 -27.99 -69.45
C LEU A 75 -18.57 -29.46 -69.50
N ARG A 76 -19.85 -29.74 -69.21
CA ARG A 76 -20.44 -31.06 -69.21
C ARG A 76 -20.42 -31.72 -70.60
N ASN A 77 -20.54 -30.89 -71.66
CA ASN A 77 -20.50 -31.36 -73.05
C ASN A 77 -19.08 -31.25 -73.66
N SER A 78 -18.06 -30.96 -72.87
CA SER A 78 -16.67 -30.81 -73.29
C SER A 78 -16.46 -29.69 -74.35
N ASP A 79 -17.33 -28.69 -74.38
CA ASP A 79 -17.23 -27.46 -75.15
C ASP A 79 -16.31 -26.44 -74.47
N PHE A 80 -15.02 -26.65 -74.56
CA PHE A 80 -14.01 -25.88 -73.83
C PHE A 80 -13.87 -24.46 -74.38
N ASP A 81 -14.25 -24.15 -75.54
CA ASP A 81 -14.16 -22.78 -76.09
C ASP A 81 -15.19 -21.87 -75.52
N ASN A 82 -16.42 -22.34 -75.37
CA ASN A 82 -17.49 -21.62 -74.70
C ASN A 82 -17.27 -21.59 -73.16
N PHE A 83 -16.75 -22.68 -72.57
CA PHE A 83 -16.39 -22.75 -71.16
C PHE A 83 -15.33 -21.72 -70.77
N ARG A 84 -14.34 -21.44 -71.64
CA ARG A 84 -13.27 -20.47 -71.41
C ARG A 84 -13.79 -19.08 -71.04
N ARG A 85 -14.82 -18.59 -71.73
CA ARG A 85 -15.39 -17.26 -71.43
C ARG A 85 -15.99 -17.18 -69.99
N VAL A 86 -16.65 -18.24 -69.56
CA VAL A 86 -17.25 -18.31 -68.22
C VAL A 86 -16.16 -18.48 -67.17
N ALA A 87 -15.16 -19.31 -67.42
CA ALA A 87 -14.04 -19.52 -66.53
C ALA A 87 -13.20 -18.25 -66.29
N VAL A 88 -12.96 -17.47 -67.35
CA VAL A 88 -12.25 -16.18 -67.22
C VAL A 88 -13.07 -15.20 -66.36
N GLY A 89 -14.40 -15.07 -66.60
CA GLY A 89 -15.25 -14.21 -65.77
C GLY A 89 -15.29 -14.61 -64.30
N PHE A 90 -15.15 -15.90 -64.00
CA PHE A 90 -14.98 -16.35 -62.60
C PHE A 90 -13.62 -15.94 -62.01
N ILE A 91 -12.54 -16.12 -62.75
CA ILE A 91 -11.17 -15.78 -62.32
C ILE A 91 -11.07 -14.30 -61.98
N ASP A 92 -11.66 -13.42 -62.79
CA ASP A 92 -11.59 -11.96 -62.64
C ASP A 92 -12.12 -11.49 -61.24
N GLN A 93 -12.98 -12.30 -60.58
CA GLN A 93 -13.47 -11.99 -59.23
C GLN A 93 -12.39 -12.17 -58.15
N TYR A 94 -11.34 -12.95 -58.43
CA TYR A 94 -10.25 -13.27 -57.51
C TYR A 94 -8.90 -12.66 -57.86
N GLY A 95 -8.86 -11.91 -58.97
CA GLY A 95 -7.64 -11.31 -59.51
C GLY A 95 -7.03 -12.13 -60.68
N LYS A 96 -6.30 -11.42 -61.53
CA LYS A 96 -5.76 -11.97 -62.83
C LYS A 96 -4.85 -13.18 -62.69
N ASP A 97 -4.36 -13.45 -61.50
CA ASP A 97 -3.46 -14.56 -61.22
C ASP A 97 -4.15 -15.88 -60.88
N GLY A 98 -5.47 -15.91 -60.81
CA GLY A 98 -6.24 -17.12 -60.65
C GLY A 98 -6.13 -18.05 -61.85
N VAL A 99 -6.23 -19.34 -61.64
CA VAL A 99 -6.18 -20.35 -62.71
C VAL A 99 -7.27 -21.38 -62.52
N VAL A 100 -8.03 -21.62 -63.57
CA VAL A 100 -8.96 -22.76 -63.66
C VAL A 100 -8.37 -23.81 -64.59
N LEU A 101 -8.30 -25.03 -64.08
CA LEU A 101 -7.89 -26.23 -64.84
C LEU A 101 -9.00 -27.28 -64.76
N VAL A 102 -9.10 -28.08 -65.80
CA VAL A 102 -9.96 -29.29 -65.82
C VAL A 102 -9.10 -30.47 -66.17
N ALA A 103 -9.24 -31.56 -65.40
CA ALA A 103 -8.51 -32.80 -65.62
C ALA A 103 -9.42 -34.00 -65.69
N ASP A 104 -9.04 -34.98 -66.48
CA ASP A 104 -9.68 -36.29 -66.48
C ASP A 104 -9.17 -37.19 -65.30
N ARG A 105 -9.74 -38.35 -65.13
CA ARG A 105 -9.35 -39.28 -64.07
C ARG A 105 -7.87 -39.76 -64.17
N ALA A 106 -7.26 -39.74 -65.38
CA ALA A 106 -5.89 -40.07 -65.54
C ALA A 106 -4.93 -38.91 -65.22
N GLY A 107 -5.44 -37.74 -64.79
CA GLY A 107 -4.67 -36.56 -64.53
C GLY A 107 -4.23 -35.76 -65.78
N ARG A 108 -4.79 -36.09 -66.93
CA ARG A 108 -4.52 -35.29 -68.16
C ARG A 108 -5.35 -34.01 -68.09
N GLN A 109 -4.71 -32.88 -68.34
CA GLN A 109 -5.36 -31.56 -68.36
C GLN A 109 -6.09 -31.38 -69.70
N VAL A 110 -7.43 -31.41 -69.65
CA VAL A 110 -8.27 -31.22 -70.85
C VAL A 110 -8.69 -29.76 -71.07
N PHE A 111 -8.49 -28.92 -70.09
CA PHE A 111 -8.73 -27.48 -70.17
C PHE A 111 -7.77 -26.72 -69.25
N SER A 112 -7.33 -25.56 -69.74
CA SER A 112 -6.60 -24.56 -68.92
C SER A 112 -7.07 -23.16 -69.30
N SER A 113 -7.30 -22.31 -68.29
CA SER A 113 -7.61 -20.89 -68.50
C SER A 113 -6.40 -20.10 -69.03
N LEU A 114 -5.18 -20.62 -68.85
CA LEU A 114 -3.93 -19.96 -69.30
C LEU A 114 -3.62 -20.11 -70.74
N THR A 115 -3.94 -21.25 -71.33
CA THR A 115 -3.65 -21.54 -72.75
C THR A 115 -4.77 -22.37 -73.36
N PRO A 116 -5.09 -22.12 -74.63
CA PRO A 116 -5.97 -23.01 -75.39
C PRO A 116 -5.33 -24.34 -75.74
N ASP A 117 -4.01 -24.37 -75.93
CA ASP A 117 -3.26 -25.57 -76.25
C ASP A 117 -3.02 -26.42 -75.00
N THR A 118 -3.85 -27.43 -74.81
CA THR A 118 -3.78 -28.37 -73.68
C THR A 118 -2.81 -29.52 -73.91
N ALA A 119 -2.38 -29.76 -75.21
CA ALA A 119 -1.44 -30.85 -75.55
C ALA A 119 -0.03 -30.57 -75.01
N SER A 120 0.33 -29.30 -74.85
CA SER A 120 1.61 -28.86 -74.28
C SER A 120 1.62 -28.80 -72.74
N LEU A 121 0.52 -29.05 -72.10
CA LEU A 121 0.43 -28.95 -70.62
C LEU A 121 1.02 -30.20 -69.95
N PRO A 122 1.80 -30.02 -68.88
CA PRO A 122 2.27 -31.16 -68.08
C PRO A 122 1.08 -31.86 -67.42
N PRO A 123 1.12 -33.15 -67.12
CA PRO A 123 0.13 -33.84 -66.38
C PRO A 123 0.07 -33.24 -64.96
N ARG A 124 -1.08 -33.45 -64.27
CA ARG A 124 -1.22 -33.05 -62.86
C ARG A 124 -0.19 -33.77 -62.00
N ASN A 125 0.45 -33.03 -61.11
CA ASN A 125 1.43 -33.56 -60.15
C ASN A 125 0.84 -33.84 -58.75
N ASN A 126 -0.38 -33.35 -58.47
CA ASN A 126 -1.10 -33.63 -57.24
C ASN A 126 -2.23 -34.65 -57.48
N LEU A 127 -1.87 -35.92 -57.75
CA LEU A 127 -2.81 -36.97 -58.08
C LEU A 127 -3.62 -37.48 -56.88
N GLU A 128 -3.13 -37.31 -55.67
CA GLU A 128 -3.82 -37.77 -54.47
C GLU A 128 -5.16 -37.04 -54.27
N ILE A 129 -5.18 -35.70 -54.43
CA ILE A 129 -6.41 -34.94 -54.30
C ILE A 129 -7.35 -35.18 -55.46
N LEU A 130 -6.84 -35.37 -56.66
CA LEU A 130 -7.63 -35.75 -57.82
C LEU A 130 -8.39 -37.08 -57.54
N GLU A 131 -7.71 -38.13 -57.05
CA GLU A 131 -8.31 -39.40 -56.72
C GLU A 131 -9.36 -39.26 -55.61
N LYS A 132 -9.12 -38.38 -54.62
CA LYS A 132 -10.11 -38.07 -53.59
C LYS A 132 -11.38 -37.45 -54.18
N VAL A 133 -11.29 -36.52 -55.15
CA VAL A 133 -12.45 -35.95 -55.85
C VAL A 133 -13.27 -37.02 -56.56
N PHE A 134 -12.63 -37.91 -57.29
CA PHE A 134 -13.30 -38.98 -58.01
C PHE A 134 -13.93 -40.04 -57.06
N THR A 135 -13.26 -40.32 -55.96
CA THR A 135 -13.71 -41.33 -55.00
C THR A 135 -14.82 -40.82 -54.08
N THR A 136 -14.62 -39.64 -53.51
CA THR A 136 -15.57 -39.06 -52.54
C THR A 136 -16.73 -38.35 -53.20
N ARG A 137 -16.62 -37.93 -54.46
CA ARG A 137 -17.60 -37.13 -55.22
C ARG A 137 -17.95 -35.81 -54.50
N GLN A 138 -16.98 -35.29 -53.70
CA GLN A 138 -17.13 -34.08 -52.86
C GLN A 138 -16.01 -33.10 -53.21
N PRO A 139 -16.23 -31.80 -52.99
CA PRO A 139 -15.16 -30.81 -53.07
C PRO A 139 -13.99 -31.17 -52.14
N GLN A 140 -12.77 -30.90 -52.64
CA GLN A 140 -11.51 -31.15 -51.94
C GLN A 140 -10.65 -29.90 -51.91
N TYR A 141 -9.75 -29.81 -50.95
CA TYR A 141 -8.82 -28.68 -50.75
C TYR A 141 -7.41 -29.22 -50.65
N SER A 142 -6.49 -28.73 -51.51
CA SER A 142 -5.11 -29.21 -51.48
C SER A 142 -4.30 -28.57 -50.35
N ASN A 143 -3.24 -29.23 -49.95
CA ASN A 143 -2.15 -28.60 -49.26
C ASN A 143 -1.32 -27.74 -50.23
N LEU A 144 -0.36 -26.96 -49.70
CA LEU A 144 0.56 -26.17 -50.50
C LEU A 144 1.47 -27.11 -51.29
N PHE A 145 1.50 -26.95 -52.59
CA PHE A 145 2.38 -27.75 -53.46
C PHE A 145 2.94 -26.91 -54.61
N PHE A 146 3.98 -27.39 -55.24
CA PHE A 146 4.58 -26.69 -56.38
C PHE A 146 3.80 -27.04 -57.67
N GLY A 147 3.10 -26.03 -58.19
CA GLY A 147 2.23 -26.20 -59.40
C GLY A 147 3.03 -26.37 -60.66
N ALA A 148 2.79 -27.47 -61.42
CA ALA A 148 3.51 -27.79 -62.62
C ALA A 148 3.35 -26.74 -63.72
N VAL A 149 2.19 -26.11 -63.84
CA VAL A 149 1.87 -25.12 -64.85
C VAL A 149 2.46 -23.74 -64.54
N LYS A 150 2.24 -23.26 -63.33
CA LYS A 150 2.70 -21.90 -62.91
C LYS A 150 4.11 -21.88 -62.33
N GLN A 151 4.76 -23.01 -62.13
CA GLN A 151 6.11 -23.12 -61.58
C GLN A 151 6.29 -22.33 -60.27
N ARG A 152 5.26 -22.35 -59.41
CA ARG A 152 5.25 -21.69 -58.09
C ARG A 152 4.43 -22.48 -57.07
N LEU A 153 4.56 -22.14 -55.80
CA LEU A 153 3.71 -22.71 -54.76
C LEU A 153 2.25 -22.25 -54.91
N ILE A 154 1.34 -23.19 -54.92
CA ILE A 154 -0.10 -23.00 -55.07
C ILE A 154 -0.89 -23.90 -54.11
N ILE A 155 -2.13 -23.54 -53.91
CA ILE A 155 -3.19 -24.43 -53.43
C ILE A 155 -4.27 -24.57 -54.49
N THR A 156 -5.10 -25.59 -54.40
CA THR A 156 -6.24 -25.75 -55.28
C THR A 156 -7.50 -26.05 -54.48
N VAL A 157 -8.61 -25.49 -54.95
CA VAL A 157 -9.96 -25.93 -54.64
C VAL A 157 -10.45 -26.79 -55.74
N GLU A 158 -10.89 -28.03 -55.49
CA GLU A 158 -11.24 -28.99 -56.47
C GLU A 158 -12.71 -29.45 -56.31
N VAL A 159 -13.42 -29.57 -57.44
CA VAL A 159 -14.86 -29.88 -57.45
C VAL A 159 -15.12 -30.91 -58.52
N PRO A 160 -15.89 -31.98 -58.25
CA PRO A 160 -16.28 -32.94 -59.28
C PRO A 160 -17.29 -32.34 -60.27
N VAL A 161 -17.02 -32.55 -61.57
CA VAL A 161 -17.96 -32.29 -62.65
C VAL A 161 -18.77 -33.56 -62.90
N MET A 162 -20.05 -33.51 -62.52
CA MET A 162 -20.95 -34.68 -62.60
C MET A 162 -21.70 -34.73 -63.94
N ARG A 163 -21.74 -35.93 -64.57
CA ARG A 163 -22.61 -36.23 -65.68
C ARG A 163 -23.17 -37.65 -65.53
N ASP A 164 -24.47 -37.78 -65.60
CA ASP A 164 -25.21 -39.08 -65.50
C ASP A 164 -24.87 -39.86 -64.23
N GLY A 165 -24.63 -39.15 -63.12
CA GLY A 165 -24.33 -39.75 -61.81
C GLY A 165 -22.84 -40.11 -61.58
N GLU A 166 -22.00 -39.98 -62.58
CA GLU A 166 -20.57 -40.27 -62.52
C GLU A 166 -19.75 -38.97 -62.61
N VAL A 167 -18.50 -38.98 -62.00
CA VAL A 167 -17.56 -37.87 -62.10
C VAL A 167 -16.90 -37.96 -63.47
N LEU A 168 -17.18 -36.98 -64.36
CA LEU A 168 -16.60 -36.87 -65.69
C LEU A 168 -15.22 -36.27 -65.63
N TYR A 169 -15.10 -35.16 -64.90
CA TYR A 169 -13.87 -34.38 -64.75
C TYR A 169 -13.73 -33.88 -63.32
N ASP A 170 -12.48 -33.51 -62.98
CA ASP A 170 -12.19 -32.64 -61.86
C ASP A 170 -11.95 -31.24 -62.39
N ILE A 171 -12.71 -30.24 -61.87
CA ILE A 171 -12.41 -28.83 -62.10
C ILE A 171 -11.72 -28.25 -60.86
N SER A 172 -10.55 -27.67 -61.07
CA SER A 172 -9.75 -27.08 -60.04
C SER A 172 -9.56 -25.58 -60.26
N PHE A 173 -9.58 -24.85 -59.17
CA PHE A 173 -9.26 -23.43 -59.11
C PHE A 173 -8.06 -23.21 -58.18
N SER A 174 -7.01 -22.59 -58.73
CA SER A 174 -5.87 -22.11 -57.94
C SER A 174 -6.00 -20.60 -57.75
N PRO A 175 -6.40 -20.12 -56.58
CA PRO A 175 -6.45 -18.68 -56.29
C PRO A 175 -5.04 -18.10 -56.19
N PRO A 176 -4.88 -16.78 -56.34
CA PRO A 176 -3.67 -16.10 -55.90
C PRO A 176 -3.44 -16.29 -54.40
N ILE A 177 -2.21 -16.61 -53.99
CA ILE A 177 -1.87 -16.84 -52.57
C ILE A 177 -2.07 -15.59 -51.71
N GLU A 178 -1.99 -14.45 -52.34
CA GLU A 178 -2.22 -13.12 -51.79
C GLU A 178 -3.65 -12.95 -51.19
N VAL A 179 -4.61 -13.76 -51.64
CA VAL A 179 -5.97 -13.77 -51.07
C VAL A 179 -5.92 -14.17 -49.60
N PHE A 180 -5.11 -15.15 -49.22
CA PHE A 180 -4.97 -15.59 -47.82
C PHE A 180 -4.21 -14.58 -46.98
N GLN A 181 -3.21 -13.93 -47.57
CA GLN A 181 -2.48 -12.86 -46.95
C GLN A 181 -3.40 -11.67 -46.65
N ALA A 182 -4.27 -11.30 -47.60
CA ALA A 182 -5.24 -10.21 -47.40
C ALA A 182 -6.27 -10.49 -46.29
N ILE A 183 -6.62 -11.76 -46.03
CA ILE A 183 -7.50 -12.15 -44.87
C ILE A 183 -6.86 -11.73 -43.58
N ILE A 184 -5.56 -11.96 -43.40
CA ILE A 184 -4.81 -11.59 -42.19
C ILE A 184 -4.67 -10.06 -42.09
N GLU A 185 -4.24 -9.40 -43.18
CA GLU A 185 -3.94 -7.97 -43.19
C GLU A 185 -5.19 -7.10 -42.93
N LYS A 186 -6.36 -7.53 -43.39
CA LYS A 186 -7.65 -6.83 -43.12
C LYS A 186 -8.00 -6.75 -41.64
N GLN A 187 -7.39 -7.58 -40.80
CA GLN A 187 -7.61 -7.51 -39.33
C GLN A 187 -6.96 -6.29 -38.68
N ARG A 188 -6.01 -5.62 -39.36
CA ARG A 188 -5.31 -4.41 -38.86
C ARG A 188 -4.75 -4.55 -37.45
N LEU A 189 -4.19 -5.71 -37.14
CA LEU A 189 -3.60 -5.98 -35.83
C LEU A 189 -2.26 -5.25 -35.66
N ASN A 190 -1.89 -4.98 -34.41
CA ASN A 190 -0.63 -4.30 -34.09
C ASN A 190 0.59 -5.15 -34.50
N GLN A 191 1.75 -4.52 -34.58
CA GLN A 191 3.02 -5.17 -34.97
C GLN A 191 3.47 -6.29 -34.01
N ASP A 192 2.91 -6.34 -32.80
CA ASP A 192 3.22 -7.38 -31.80
C ASP A 192 2.56 -8.72 -32.11
N TRP A 193 1.67 -8.78 -33.11
CA TRP A 193 0.98 -9.98 -33.49
C TRP A 193 1.73 -10.77 -34.56
N THR A 194 1.78 -12.07 -34.36
CA THR A 194 2.22 -13.04 -35.37
C THR A 194 1.04 -13.92 -35.72
N ILE A 195 0.61 -13.87 -36.98
CA ILE A 195 -0.51 -14.66 -37.47
C ILE A 195 -0.05 -15.51 -38.61
N SER A 196 -0.48 -16.76 -38.63
CA SER A 196 -0.15 -17.70 -39.70
C SER A 196 -1.36 -18.53 -40.07
N ILE A 197 -1.49 -18.85 -41.35
CA ILE A 197 -2.40 -19.86 -41.89
C ILE A 197 -1.54 -21.00 -42.36
N PHE A 198 -1.76 -22.18 -41.85
CA PHE A 198 -1.06 -23.43 -42.19
C PHE A 198 -2.01 -24.38 -42.90
N ASP A 199 -1.51 -25.12 -43.85
CA ASP A 199 -2.23 -26.24 -44.45
C ASP A 199 -2.34 -27.43 -43.48
N SER A 200 -2.94 -28.55 -43.96
CA SER A 200 -3.14 -29.74 -43.12
C SER A 200 -1.82 -30.44 -42.74
N ASP A 201 -0.72 -30.17 -43.46
CA ASP A 201 0.61 -30.68 -43.15
C ASP A 201 1.45 -29.73 -42.28
N GLY A 202 0.84 -28.61 -41.83
CA GLY A 202 1.50 -27.61 -41.01
C GLY A 202 2.46 -26.71 -41.74
N VAL A 203 2.30 -26.59 -43.09
CA VAL A 203 3.11 -25.71 -43.95
C VAL A 203 2.42 -24.35 -44.07
N ASN A 204 3.18 -23.30 -43.95
CA ASN A 204 2.69 -21.93 -43.92
C ASN A 204 2.24 -21.40 -45.27
N LEU A 205 1.00 -20.95 -45.37
CA LEU A 205 0.38 -20.39 -46.58
C LEU A 205 0.41 -18.87 -46.60
N ALA A 206 0.20 -18.26 -45.45
CA ALA A 206 0.16 -16.82 -45.27
C ALA A 206 0.59 -16.44 -43.85
N ARG A 207 1.30 -15.32 -43.70
CA ARG A 207 1.85 -14.91 -42.41
C ARG A 207 2.04 -13.40 -42.32
N VAL A 208 1.89 -12.90 -41.09
CA VAL A 208 2.30 -11.57 -40.63
C VAL A 208 3.11 -11.76 -39.35
N PRO A 209 4.28 -11.16 -39.18
CA PRO A 209 5.08 -10.45 -40.18
C PRO A 209 5.84 -11.40 -41.13
N ASN A 210 6.57 -10.84 -42.09
CA ASN A 210 7.50 -11.51 -42.99
C ASN A 210 6.90 -12.64 -43.85
N PRO A 211 5.85 -12.38 -44.63
CA PRO A 211 5.20 -13.43 -45.44
C PRO A 211 6.15 -14.12 -46.41
N GLN A 212 6.96 -13.34 -47.15
CA GLN A 212 7.83 -13.86 -48.21
C GLN A 212 8.92 -14.82 -47.71
N ALA A 213 9.39 -14.62 -46.47
CA ALA A 213 10.43 -15.47 -45.89
C ALA A 213 9.90 -16.77 -45.31
N THR A 214 8.60 -16.88 -45.07
CA THR A 214 8.03 -17.98 -44.29
C THR A 214 7.02 -18.85 -45.01
N ILE A 215 6.47 -18.41 -46.15
CA ILE A 215 5.59 -19.22 -46.97
C ILE A 215 6.35 -20.49 -47.46
N GLY A 216 5.71 -21.63 -47.31
CA GLY A 216 6.32 -22.91 -47.62
C GLY A 216 7.17 -23.54 -46.51
N GLN A 217 7.40 -22.80 -45.41
CA GLN A 217 8.07 -23.36 -44.23
C GLN A 217 7.07 -24.03 -43.28
N ARG A 218 7.50 -25.03 -42.53
CA ARG A 218 6.70 -25.67 -41.48
C ARG A 218 6.55 -24.76 -40.29
N ALA A 219 5.47 -24.94 -39.56
CA ALA A 219 5.29 -24.33 -38.25
C ALA A 219 6.47 -24.61 -37.31
N SER A 220 6.70 -23.72 -36.32
CA SER A 220 7.73 -23.96 -35.31
C SER A 220 7.49 -25.28 -34.56
N PRO A 221 8.54 -25.99 -34.12
CA PRO A 221 8.40 -27.32 -33.53
C PRO A 221 7.37 -27.39 -32.38
N SER A 222 7.31 -26.38 -31.52
CA SER A 222 6.37 -26.30 -30.41
C SER A 222 4.92 -26.19 -30.86
N LEU A 223 4.65 -25.37 -31.87
CA LEU A 223 3.30 -25.21 -32.44
C LEU A 223 2.92 -26.43 -33.26
N PHE A 224 3.83 -26.95 -34.09
CA PHE A 224 3.63 -28.12 -34.98
C PHE A 224 3.15 -29.33 -34.15
N ALA A 225 3.84 -29.66 -33.05
CA ALA A 225 3.52 -30.81 -32.24
C ALA A 225 2.06 -30.75 -31.70
N GLU A 226 1.64 -29.57 -31.26
CA GLU A 226 0.27 -29.41 -30.67
C GLU A 226 -0.83 -29.32 -31.74
N MET A 227 -0.54 -28.75 -32.90
CA MET A 227 -1.52 -28.69 -33.97
C MET A 227 -2.05 -30.07 -34.39
N PHE A 228 -1.25 -31.14 -34.27
CA PHE A 228 -1.68 -32.48 -34.59
C PHE A 228 -2.35 -33.25 -33.44
N ARG A 229 -2.17 -32.77 -32.22
CA ARG A 229 -2.77 -33.39 -31.02
C ARG A 229 -4.17 -32.87 -30.72
N GLN A 230 -4.42 -31.58 -31.00
CA GLN A 230 -5.65 -30.91 -30.71
C GLN A 230 -6.15 -30.09 -31.89
N SER A 231 -7.49 -29.93 -31.98
CA SER A 231 -8.07 -29.06 -33.01
C SER A 231 -8.01 -27.58 -32.66
N GLU A 232 -7.84 -27.26 -31.36
CA GLU A 232 -7.81 -25.91 -30.84
C GLU A 232 -7.11 -25.92 -29.48
N ALA A 233 -6.19 -24.98 -29.24
CA ALA A 233 -5.52 -24.79 -27.96
C ALA A 233 -4.88 -23.42 -27.88
N THR A 234 -4.43 -23.07 -26.66
CA THR A 234 -3.57 -21.93 -26.39
C THR A 234 -2.36 -22.39 -25.61
N LEU A 235 -1.17 -22.01 -26.08
CA LEU A 235 0.10 -22.45 -25.49
C LEU A 235 1.22 -21.43 -25.72
N PRO A 236 2.27 -21.44 -24.89
CA PRO A 236 3.49 -20.72 -25.18
C PRO A 236 4.22 -21.39 -26.35
N THR A 237 4.65 -20.61 -27.33
CA THR A 237 5.43 -21.09 -28.49
C THR A 237 6.61 -20.17 -28.75
N VAL A 238 7.46 -20.60 -29.63
CA VAL A 238 8.54 -19.75 -30.21
C VAL A 238 8.28 -19.62 -31.69
N SER A 239 8.30 -18.37 -32.20
CA SER A 239 8.13 -18.12 -33.61
C SER A 239 9.34 -18.64 -34.45
N LEU A 240 9.22 -18.63 -35.78
CA LEU A 240 10.33 -18.99 -36.67
C LEU A 240 11.53 -18.05 -36.55
N GLU A 241 11.28 -16.81 -36.07
CA GLU A 241 12.29 -15.78 -35.81
C GLU A 241 12.88 -15.86 -34.41
N GLY A 242 12.48 -16.85 -33.57
CA GLY A 242 12.97 -17.01 -32.22
C GLY A 242 12.27 -16.16 -31.18
N VAL A 243 11.12 -15.53 -31.47
CA VAL A 243 10.36 -14.71 -30.55
C VAL A 243 9.44 -15.60 -29.73
N ALA A 244 9.49 -15.45 -28.38
CA ALA A 244 8.55 -16.10 -27.48
C ALA A 244 7.15 -15.50 -27.64
N LEU A 245 6.14 -16.37 -27.86
CA LEU A 245 4.74 -15.99 -28.12
C LEU A 245 3.80 -16.73 -27.17
N ILE A 246 2.69 -16.08 -26.83
CA ILE A 246 1.47 -16.76 -26.38
C ILE A 246 0.62 -16.96 -27.63
N THR A 247 0.40 -18.21 -28.06
CA THR A 247 -0.26 -18.54 -29.32
C THR A 247 -1.54 -19.30 -29.08
N GLY A 248 -2.62 -18.82 -29.69
CA GLY A 248 -3.87 -19.56 -29.84
C GLY A 248 -3.99 -20.08 -31.27
N PHE A 249 -4.40 -21.32 -31.46
CA PHE A 249 -4.68 -21.87 -32.77
C PHE A 249 -6.01 -22.60 -32.83
N THR A 250 -6.58 -22.66 -34.01
CA THR A 250 -7.80 -23.38 -34.28
C THR A 250 -7.78 -23.98 -35.68
N ARG A 251 -8.28 -25.21 -35.85
CA ARG A 251 -8.32 -25.94 -37.10
C ARG A 251 -9.67 -25.81 -37.77
N SER A 252 -9.67 -25.55 -39.07
CA SER A 252 -10.84 -25.61 -39.92
C SER A 252 -11.33 -27.05 -40.08
N ARG A 253 -12.62 -27.26 -39.93
CA ARG A 253 -13.28 -28.54 -40.25
C ARG A 253 -13.53 -28.71 -41.76
N LEU A 254 -13.52 -27.58 -42.48
CA LEU A 254 -13.77 -27.57 -43.93
C LEU A 254 -12.52 -28.02 -44.70
N THR A 255 -11.40 -27.37 -44.39
CA THR A 255 -10.14 -27.60 -45.19
C THR A 255 -9.11 -28.46 -44.47
N GLY A 256 -9.26 -28.67 -43.13
CA GLY A 256 -8.20 -29.24 -42.30
C GLY A 256 -7.07 -28.27 -41.97
N TRP A 257 -7.10 -27.05 -42.49
CA TRP A 257 -6.07 -26.04 -42.28
C TRP A 257 -6.13 -25.44 -40.90
N THR A 258 -5.03 -24.94 -40.41
CA THR A 258 -4.93 -24.37 -39.08
C THR A 258 -4.59 -22.88 -39.13
N VAL A 259 -5.33 -22.08 -38.41
CA VAL A 259 -5.01 -20.66 -38.16
C VAL A 259 -4.41 -20.53 -36.78
N ALA A 260 -3.25 -19.89 -36.70
CA ALA A 260 -2.59 -19.57 -35.44
C ALA A 260 -2.41 -18.05 -35.33
N ALA A 261 -2.71 -17.51 -34.15
CA ALA A 261 -2.49 -16.10 -33.78
C ALA A 261 -1.71 -16.05 -32.49
N GLY A 262 -0.58 -15.37 -32.49
CA GLY A 262 0.29 -15.23 -31.33
C GLY A 262 0.59 -13.77 -31.02
N ILE A 263 0.81 -13.48 -29.75
CA ILE A 263 1.26 -12.19 -29.25
C ILE A 263 2.63 -12.35 -28.60
N ALA A 264 3.54 -11.41 -28.84
CA ALA A 264 4.88 -11.47 -28.26
C ALA A 264 4.81 -11.37 -26.72
N GLU A 265 5.43 -12.30 -26.02
CA GLU A 265 5.42 -12.31 -24.54
C GLU A 265 6.08 -11.05 -23.97
N ASN A 266 7.09 -10.52 -24.66
CA ASN A 266 7.73 -9.25 -24.27
C ASN A 266 6.76 -8.06 -24.25
N SER A 267 5.73 -8.04 -25.11
CA SER A 267 4.73 -6.97 -25.10
C SER A 267 3.89 -6.94 -23.82
N LEU A 268 3.79 -8.07 -23.12
CA LEU A 268 3.11 -8.18 -21.82
C LEU A 268 4.08 -7.97 -20.64
N VAL A 269 5.32 -8.43 -20.76
CA VAL A 269 6.33 -8.38 -19.69
C VAL A 269 6.98 -7.01 -19.57
N ALA A 270 7.23 -6.31 -20.67
CA ALA A 270 7.86 -4.98 -20.65
C ALA A 270 7.06 -3.93 -19.85
N PRO A 271 5.71 -3.81 -20.01
CA PRO A 271 4.90 -2.92 -19.17
C PRO A 271 4.96 -3.28 -17.70
N LEU A 272 5.02 -4.58 -17.34
CA LEU A 272 5.18 -5.03 -15.96
C LEU A 272 6.44 -4.47 -15.32
N TRP A 273 7.61 -4.68 -15.96
CA TRP A 273 8.89 -4.19 -15.44
C TRP A 273 8.93 -2.68 -15.34
N ARG A 274 8.38 -1.97 -16.31
CA ARG A 274 8.26 -0.51 -16.27
C ARG A 274 7.39 -0.04 -15.10
N SER A 275 6.23 -0.65 -14.90
CA SER A 275 5.32 -0.31 -13.80
C SER A 275 5.94 -0.64 -12.44
N LEU A 276 6.61 -1.79 -12.31
CA LEU A 276 7.35 -2.16 -11.08
C LEU A 276 8.47 -1.17 -10.79
N ALA A 277 9.27 -0.80 -11.79
CA ALA A 277 10.35 0.18 -11.61
C ALA A 277 9.80 1.54 -11.15
N ILE A 278 8.76 2.05 -11.80
CA ILE A 278 8.13 3.33 -11.43
C ILE A 278 7.57 3.26 -10.00
N THR A 279 6.82 2.21 -9.68
CA THR A 279 6.23 2.03 -8.35
C THR A 279 7.30 1.92 -7.26
N SER A 280 8.39 1.18 -7.53
CA SER A 280 9.51 1.02 -6.59
C SER A 280 10.28 2.32 -6.38
N VAL A 281 10.52 3.08 -7.44
CA VAL A 281 11.20 4.39 -7.33
C VAL A 281 10.34 5.39 -6.55
N ILE A 282 9.05 5.52 -6.89
CA ILE A 282 8.13 6.42 -6.19
C ILE A 282 8.00 6.01 -4.72
N GLY A 283 7.77 4.72 -4.45
CA GLY A 283 7.66 4.19 -3.08
C GLY A 283 8.94 4.39 -2.27
N GLY A 284 10.10 4.17 -2.87
CA GLY A 284 11.42 4.39 -2.26
C GLY A 284 11.67 5.87 -1.93
N VAL A 285 11.35 6.78 -2.85
CA VAL A 285 11.47 8.24 -2.62
C VAL A 285 10.55 8.68 -1.48
N LEU A 286 9.29 8.25 -1.48
CA LEU A 286 8.33 8.58 -0.43
C LEU A 286 8.78 8.06 0.94
N LEU A 287 9.31 6.83 0.99
CA LEU A 287 9.86 6.25 2.21
C LEU A 287 11.06 7.05 2.73
N LEU A 288 12.00 7.43 1.86
CA LEU A 288 13.17 8.23 2.24
C LEU A 288 12.78 9.63 2.73
N VAL A 289 11.83 10.29 2.06
CA VAL A 289 11.29 11.59 2.48
C VAL A 289 10.59 11.46 3.83
N GLY A 290 9.76 10.43 4.02
CA GLY A 290 9.09 10.15 5.29
C GLY A 290 10.06 9.89 6.44
N LEU A 291 11.11 9.08 6.21
CA LEU A 291 12.17 8.83 7.19
C LEU A 291 12.95 10.11 7.53
N GLY A 292 13.32 10.91 6.53
CA GLY A 292 13.98 12.21 6.73
C GLY A 292 13.12 13.16 7.57
N PHE A 293 11.82 13.23 7.28
CA PHE A 293 10.87 14.01 8.07
C PHE A 293 10.75 13.50 9.51
N ALA A 294 10.68 12.18 9.73
CA ALA A 294 10.64 11.57 11.05
C ALA A 294 11.89 11.92 11.89
N VAL A 295 13.07 11.83 11.30
CA VAL A 295 14.33 12.20 11.96
C VAL A 295 14.34 13.70 12.31
N ARG A 296 13.95 14.56 11.36
CA ARG A 296 13.88 16.02 11.59
C ARG A 296 12.88 16.36 12.72
N MET A 297 11.70 15.73 12.71
CA MET A 297 10.69 15.93 13.75
C MET A 297 11.22 15.50 15.13
N ALA A 298 11.85 14.33 15.21
CA ALA A 298 12.45 13.84 16.44
C ALA A 298 13.52 14.79 17.01
N THR A 299 14.38 15.32 16.15
CA THR A 299 15.42 16.29 16.57
C THR A 299 14.82 17.60 17.02
N THR A 300 13.73 18.05 16.39
CA THR A 300 13.03 19.28 16.78
C THR A 300 12.36 19.13 18.14
N ILE A 301 11.67 18.02 18.39
CA ILE A 301 11.05 17.71 19.68
C ILE A 301 12.09 17.62 20.78
N ALA A 302 13.18 16.86 20.56
CA ALA A 302 14.27 16.73 21.55
C ALA A 302 14.93 18.06 21.90
N ARG A 303 15.13 18.96 20.91
CA ARG A 303 15.64 20.32 21.16
C ARG A 303 14.64 21.16 21.95
N GLY A 304 13.34 21.04 21.67
CA GLY A 304 12.28 21.73 22.40
C GLY A 304 12.25 21.32 23.87
N GLU A 305 12.33 20.03 24.17
CA GLU A 305 12.38 19.50 25.56
C GLU A 305 13.63 20.01 26.30
N MET A 306 14.80 19.95 25.65
CA MET A 306 16.05 20.44 26.25
C MET A 306 16.00 21.95 26.56
N LEU A 307 15.43 22.75 25.66
CA LEU A 307 15.28 24.20 25.88
C LEU A 307 14.29 24.48 27.01
N HIS A 308 13.22 23.73 27.10
CA HIS A 308 12.24 23.84 28.18
C HIS A 308 12.87 23.54 29.55
N ASP A 309 13.67 22.46 29.65
CA ASP A 309 14.36 22.11 30.89
C ASP A 309 15.37 23.22 31.31
N LEU A 310 16.13 23.77 30.34
CA LEU A 310 17.05 24.87 30.60
C LEU A 310 16.33 26.13 31.09
N LEU A 311 15.18 26.48 30.51
CA LEU A 311 14.40 27.65 30.93
C LEU A 311 13.85 27.50 32.38
N ILE A 312 13.41 26.30 32.74
CA ILE A 312 12.96 26.00 34.09
C ILE A 312 14.12 26.14 35.09
N GLU A 313 15.29 25.61 34.77
CA GLU A 313 16.50 25.70 35.60
C GLU A 313 16.89 27.17 35.82
N GLU A 314 16.94 27.99 34.75
CA GLU A 314 17.24 29.44 34.83
C GLU A 314 16.21 30.19 35.67
N LEU A 315 14.90 29.90 35.49
CA LEU A 315 13.84 30.49 36.34
C LEU A 315 14.04 30.18 37.82
N ASN A 316 14.34 28.95 38.15
CA ASN A 316 14.60 28.52 39.51
C ASN A 316 15.81 29.24 40.11
N HIS A 317 16.88 29.40 39.31
CA HIS A 317 18.08 30.13 39.70
C HIS A 317 17.79 31.63 39.97
N ARG A 318 16.97 32.25 39.13
CA ARG A 318 16.55 33.66 39.33
C ARG A 318 15.71 33.85 40.57
N VAL A 319 14.78 32.97 40.85
CA VAL A 319 13.94 33.03 42.06
C VAL A 319 14.80 32.90 43.31
N LYS A 320 15.75 31.95 43.36
CA LYS A 320 16.73 31.83 44.45
C LYS A 320 17.53 33.11 44.69
N ASN A 321 18.03 33.72 43.62
CA ASN A 321 18.79 34.96 43.68
C ASN A 321 17.92 36.12 44.21
N THR A 322 16.66 36.19 43.75
CA THR A 322 15.73 37.23 44.22
C THR A 322 15.42 37.08 45.71
N LEU A 323 15.23 35.85 46.17
CA LEU A 323 15.01 35.57 47.63
C LEU A 323 16.26 35.96 48.46
N ALA A 324 17.47 35.64 47.98
CA ALA A 324 18.72 36.04 48.66
C ALA A 324 18.89 37.57 48.74
N ILE A 325 18.51 38.29 47.67
CA ILE A 325 18.51 39.77 47.69
C ILE A 325 17.51 40.30 48.69
N LEU A 326 16.29 39.75 48.73
CA LEU A 326 15.26 40.13 49.72
C LEU A 326 15.74 39.87 51.13
N GLN A 327 16.42 38.76 51.41
CA GLN A 327 17.03 38.47 52.71
C GLN A 327 18.06 39.56 53.10
N SER A 328 18.94 39.90 52.13
CA SER A 328 19.95 40.94 52.39
C SER A 328 19.34 42.32 52.66
N ILE A 329 18.33 42.72 51.87
CA ILE A 329 17.61 43.98 52.04
C ILE A 329 16.90 43.99 53.42
N ALA A 330 16.27 42.92 53.76
CA ALA A 330 15.58 42.80 55.04
C ALA A 330 16.52 42.90 56.23
N THR A 331 17.64 42.19 56.22
CA THR A 331 18.67 42.24 57.25
C THR A 331 19.23 43.66 57.39
N GLN A 332 19.38 44.41 56.29
CA GLN A 332 19.83 45.83 56.34
C GLN A 332 18.76 46.78 56.84
N THR A 333 17.50 46.60 56.42
CA THR A 333 16.40 47.52 56.73
C THR A 333 15.97 47.35 58.21
N PHE A 334 15.98 46.14 58.72
CA PHE A 334 15.60 45.85 60.11
C PHE A 334 16.76 45.91 61.10
N ARG A 335 17.86 46.60 60.79
CA ARG A 335 19.00 46.78 61.69
C ARG A 335 18.64 47.46 63.00
N SER A 336 17.64 48.36 62.99
CA SER A 336 17.14 49.09 64.15
C SER A 336 15.94 48.40 64.84
N ALA A 337 15.39 47.36 64.29
CA ALA A 337 14.30 46.58 64.87
C ALA A 337 14.82 45.64 65.98
N SER A 338 13.94 45.19 66.85
CA SER A 338 14.29 44.24 67.90
C SER A 338 14.84 42.94 67.30
N ARG A 339 15.83 42.35 67.96
CA ARG A 339 16.45 41.09 67.53
C ARG A 339 15.38 40.01 67.28
N THR A 340 14.32 39.98 68.10
CA THR A 340 13.25 39.02 67.96
C THR A 340 12.39 39.22 66.69
N GLU A 341 12.15 40.46 66.25
CA GLU A 341 11.38 40.74 65.02
C GLU A 341 12.18 40.39 63.74
N ARG A 342 13.50 40.68 63.74
CA ARG A 342 14.41 40.32 62.67
C ARG A 342 14.49 38.80 62.52
N ASP A 343 14.75 38.06 63.60
CA ASP A 343 14.85 36.62 63.60
C ASP A 343 13.54 35.96 63.09
N LYS A 344 12.38 36.54 63.41
CA LYS A 344 11.08 36.08 62.90
C LYS A 344 10.95 36.30 61.37
N PHE A 345 11.38 37.44 60.86
CA PHE A 345 11.33 37.74 59.42
C PHE A 345 12.28 36.86 58.60
N GLU A 346 13.54 36.73 59.09
CA GLU A 346 14.55 35.89 58.46
C GLU A 346 14.13 34.41 58.43
N GLY A 347 13.53 33.91 59.51
CA GLY A 347 12.99 32.56 59.60
C GLY A 347 11.87 32.30 58.55
N ARG A 348 10.97 33.27 58.32
CA ARG A 348 9.91 33.15 57.33
C ARG A 348 10.43 33.20 55.88
N LEU A 349 11.37 34.07 55.63
CA LEU A 349 11.96 34.15 54.29
C LEU A 349 12.79 32.91 53.97
N GLY A 350 13.44 32.32 55.01
CA GLY A 350 14.09 31.02 54.92
C GLY A 350 13.10 29.88 54.62
N ALA A 351 11.96 29.86 55.32
CA ALA A 351 10.91 28.85 55.03
C ALA A 351 10.36 28.98 53.60
N LEU A 352 10.17 30.22 53.13
CA LEU A 352 9.74 30.43 51.73
C LEU A 352 10.77 29.96 50.73
N ALA A 353 12.07 30.23 50.98
CA ALA A 353 13.17 29.80 50.14
C ALA A 353 13.29 28.26 50.12
N GLU A 354 13.11 27.61 51.28
CA GLU A 354 13.16 26.17 51.38
C GLU A 354 11.95 25.52 50.70
N ALA A 355 10.76 26.05 50.85
CA ALA A 355 9.56 25.58 50.17
C ALA A 355 9.69 25.71 48.65
N HIS A 356 10.28 26.81 48.14
CA HIS A 356 10.57 26.99 46.75
C HIS A 356 11.61 25.97 46.22
N ASN A 357 12.66 25.70 46.99
CA ASN A 357 13.65 24.68 46.69
C ASN A 357 13.03 23.29 46.59
N LEU A 358 12.10 22.94 47.44
CA LEU A 358 11.38 21.68 47.43
C LEU A 358 10.60 21.48 46.13
N LEU A 359 9.91 22.53 45.68
CA LEU A 359 9.15 22.52 44.44
C LEU A 359 10.03 22.44 43.19
N SER A 360 11.24 23.03 43.24
CA SER A 360 12.18 23.04 42.10
C SER A 360 12.92 21.72 41.87
N THR A 361 13.10 20.91 42.91
CA THR A 361 13.87 19.67 42.89
C THR A 361 13.10 18.52 42.23
N ASP A 362 11.77 18.48 42.36
CA ASP A 362 10.90 17.40 41.86
C ASP A 362 10.18 17.76 40.54
N LYS A 363 10.75 18.66 39.73
CA LYS A 363 10.20 19.07 38.42
C LYS A 363 8.72 19.51 38.46
N TRP A 364 8.29 20.18 39.53
CA TRP A 364 6.93 20.67 39.68
C TRP A 364 5.84 19.58 39.65
N GLN A 365 6.21 18.31 39.91
CA GLN A 365 5.22 17.24 40.09
C GLN A 365 4.58 17.29 41.45
N SER A 366 3.37 16.77 41.59
CA SER A 366 2.62 16.77 42.84
C SER A 366 3.45 16.20 44.00
N SER A 367 3.60 16.97 45.08
CA SER A 367 4.27 16.51 46.31
C SER A 367 3.24 15.85 47.23
N ASP A 368 3.61 14.76 47.91
CA ASP A 368 2.76 14.17 48.97
C ASP A 368 2.80 15.06 50.22
N PHE A 369 1.65 15.28 50.85
CA PHE A 369 1.57 16.08 52.07
C PHE A 369 2.48 15.53 53.18
N GLN A 370 2.60 14.24 53.34
CA GLN A 370 3.49 13.59 54.30
C GLN A 370 4.96 13.98 54.06
N ASP A 371 5.40 14.10 52.81
CA ASP A 371 6.74 14.52 52.47
C ASP A 371 6.99 15.99 52.84
N VAL A 372 5.98 16.85 52.59
CA VAL A 372 6.01 18.27 52.96
C VAL A 372 6.14 18.42 54.48
N VAL A 373 5.29 17.71 55.25
CA VAL A 373 5.30 17.72 56.74
C VAL A 373 6.67 17.25 57.25
N SER A 374 7.17 16.13 56.75
CA SER A 374 8.44 15.55 57.19
C SER A 374 9.63 16.48 56.97
N ARG A 375 9.65 17.19 55.83
CA ARG A 375 10.72 18.15 55.50
C ARG A 375 10.65 19.42 56.31
N VAL A 376 9.46 20.00 56.49
CA VAL A 376 9.28 21.22 57.27
C VAL A 376 9.60 21.00 58.73
N LEU A 377 9.21 19.85 59.30
CA LEU A 377 9.43 19.56 60.70
C LEU A 377 10.84 19.01 61.01
N ARG A 378 11.61 18.63 60.01
CA ARG A 378 12.96 18.07 60.16
C ARG A 378 13.90 18.87 61.09
N PRO A 379 13.97 20.21 61.04
CA PRO A 379 14.83 20.98 61.94
C PRO A 379 14.42 20.84 63.41
N TYR A 380 13.14 20.60 63.66
CA TYR A 380 12.56 20.47 65.03
C TYR A 380 12.59 19.03 65.54
N LEU A 381 12.87 18.03 64.67
CA LEU A 381 12.93 16.61 65.02
C LEU A 381 14.29 16.13 65.50
N LEU A 382 15.41 16.87 65.21
CA LEU A 382 16.76 16.45 65.51
C LEU A 382 17.02 16.09 66.98
N ASN A 383 16.31 16.71 67.94
CA ASN A 383 16.41 16.42 69.37
C ASN A 383 15.09 15.99 70.00
N THR A 384 14.03 15.80 69.24
CA THR A 384 12.65 15.63 69.73
C THR A 384 11.83 14.63 68.92
N SER A 385 12.47 13.68 68.22
CA SER A 385 11.80 12.76 67.27
C SER A 385 10.70 11.88 67.90
N GLU A 386 10.83 11.53 69.18
CA GLU A 386 9.80 10.78 69.93
C GLU A 386 8.63 11.63 70.41
N ARG A 387 8.79 12.95 70.40
CA ARG A 387 7.82 13.92 70.90
C ARG A 387 6.91 14.53 69.85
N VAL A 388 7.21 14.29 68.57
CA VAL A 388 6.40 14.73 67.43
C VAL A 388 5.86 13.51 66.71
N ARG A 389 4.55 13.37 66.68
CA ARG A 389 3.83 12.26 66.04
C ARG A 389 3.01 12.76 64.87
N MET A 390 3.00 12.01 63.77
CA MET A 390 2.35 12.40 62.49
C MET A 390 1.52 11.22 62.00
N PHE A 391 0.21 11.48 61.74
CA PHE A 391 -0.73 10.46 61.30
C PHE A 391 -1.65 10.99 60.18
N GLY A 392 -1.78 10.27 59.10
CA GLY A 392 -2.74 10.58 58.03
C GLY A 392 -2.48 9.83 56.73
N PRO A 393 -3.42 9.87 55.82
CA PRO A 393 -3.28 9.26 54.50
C PRO A 393 -2.32 10.03 53.59
N ARG A 394 -1.88 9.39 52.51
CA ARG A 394 -1.18 10.08 51.42
C ARG A 394 -2.12 11.04 50.71
N VAL A 395 -1.69 12.29 50.52
CA VAL A 395 -2.47 13.37 49.92
C VAL A 395 -1.60 14.07 48.88
N PRO A 396 -1.87 13.90 47.59
CA PRO A 396 -1.15 14.66 46.57
C PRO A 396 -1.53 16.13 46.62
N LEU A 397 -0.54 17.00 46.64
CA LEU A 397 -0.73 18.46 46.72
C LEU A 397 -0.27 19.11 45.43
N SER A 398 -1.01 20.12 44.98
CA SER A 398 -0.50 21.04 43.97
C SER A 398 0.70 21.84 44.54
N PRO A 399 1.62 22.31 43.69
CA PRO A 399 2.78 23.12 44.12
C PRO A 399 2.38 24.32 44.96
N ARG A 400 1.26 24.95 44.64
CA ARG A 400 0.71 26.10 45.39
C ARG A 400 0.29 25.69 46.79
N LEU A 401 -0.46 24.59 46.95
CA LEU A 401 -0.88 24.09 48.23
C LEU A 401 0.29 23.66 49.11
N ALA A 402 1.27 22.98 48.53
CA ALA A 402 2.49 22.55 49.22
C ALA A 402 3.27 23.74 49.79
N LEU A 403 3.37 24.82 49.04
CA LEU A 403 4.04 26.05 49.46
C LEU A 403 3.32 26.68 50.70
N VAL A 404 2.02 26.86 50.57
CA VAL A 404 1.24 27.53 51.62
C VAL A 404 1.16 26.69 52.91
N LEU A 405 0.96 25.39 52.80
CA LEU A 405 0.96 24.45 53.93
C LEU A 405 2.34 24.38 54.59
N SER A 406 3.42 24.44 53.82
CA SER A 406 4.78 24.53 54.39
C SER A 406 4.98 25.76 55.26
N MET A 407 4.48 26.93 54.86
CA MET A 407 4.57 28.16 55.65
C MET A 407 3.73 28.06 56.94
N ILE A 408 2.51 27.50 56.87
CA ILE A 408 1.63 27.31 58.01
C ILE A 408 2.27 26.35 59.02
N LEU A 409 2.76 25.19 58.56
CA LEU A 409 3.45 24.21 59.38
C LEU A 409 4.70 24.77 60.05
N HIS A 410 5.50 25.58 59.30
CA HIS A 410 6.68 26.24 59.88
C HIS A 410 6.33 27.20 60.97
N GLU A 411 5.26 28.02 60.85
CA GLU A 411 4.77 28.92 61.90
C GLU A 411 4.29 28.15 63.13
N MET A 412 3.52 27.06 62.96
CA MET A 412 3.08 26.19 64.05
C MET A 412 4.28 25.58 64.78
N ALA A 413 5.23 24.98 64.03
CA ALA A 413 6.44 24.37 64.61
C ALA A 413 7.32 25.42 65.38
N THR A 414 7.45 26.61 64.80
CA THR A 414 8.17 27.72 65.44
C THR A 414 7.50 28.17 66.74
N ASN A 415 6.16 28.27 66.76
CA ASN A 415 5.38 28.61 67.95
C ASN A 415 5.53 27.52 69.02
N ALA A 416 5.39 26.26 68.67
CA ALA A 416 5.61 25.14 69.56
C ALA A 416 7.01 25.12 70.18
N ALA A 417 8.03 25.39 69.43
CA ALA A 417 9.42 25.43 69.88
C ALA A 417 9.75 26.64 70.75
N LYS A 418 9.14 27.81 70.52
CA LYS A 418 9.41 29.03 71.28
C LYS A 418 8.54 29.25 72.46
N TYR A 419 7.30 28.87 72.37
CA TYR A 419 6.27 29.24 73.37
C TYR A 419 5.40 28.06 73.80
N GLY A 420 5.37 26.98 73.04
CA GLY A 420 4.46 25.86 73.22
C GLY A 420 5.12 24.57 73.73
N ALA A 421 4.57 23.42 73.31
CA ALA A 421 4.93 22.10 73.83
C ALA A 421 6.40 21.69 73.60
N LEU A 422 7.04 22.19 72.54
CA LEU A 422 8.44 21.86 72.27
C LEU A 422 9.46 22.78 72.95
N SER A 423 9.00 23.77 73.74
CA SER A 423 9.87 24.70 74.51
C SER A 423 10.40 24.11 75.82
N ASN A 424 9.92 22.97 76.27
CA ASN A 424 10.37 22.21 77.45
C ASN A 424 10.73 20.76 77.02
N ASP A 425 11.16 19.92 77.93
CA ASP A 425 11.61 18.54 77.66
C ASP A 425 10.51 17.48 77.68
N THR A 426 9.30 17.82 78.11
CA THR A 426 8.18 16.87 78.38
C THR A 426 7.01 17.03 77.40
N GLY A 427 6.88 18.18 76.75
CA GLY A 427 5.76 18.47 75.90
C GLY A 427 5.84 17.66 74.54
N THR A 428 4.67 17.40 74.03
CA THR A 428 4.50 16.59 72.77
C THR A 428 3.64 17.34 71.76
N VAL A 429 3.86 17.03 70.47
CA VAL A 429 3.07 17.55 69.35
C VAL A 429 2.51 16.35 68.59
N THR A 430 1.21 16.41 68.29
CA THR A 430 0.59 15.44 67.37
C THR A 430 0.00 16.21 66.19
N LEU A 431 0.30 15.76 64.97
CA LEU A 431 -0.28 16.27 63.73
C LEU A 431 -1.06 15.13 63.06
N ASP A 432 -2.38 15.31 63.08
CA ASP A 432 -3.31 14.40 62.40
C ASP A 432 -3.89 15.08 61.18
N TRP A 433 -4.04 14.31 60.06
CA TRP A 433 -4.75 14.85 58.89
C TRP A 433 -5.60 13.78 58.22
N GLU A 434 -6.69 14.26 57.61
CA GLU A 434 -7.69 13.45 56.93
C GLU A 434 -8.22 14.16 55.66
N ILE A 435 -8.82 13.40 54.77
CA ILE A 435 -9.55 13.95 53.63
C ILE A 435 -11.03 13.90 53.94
N LEU A 436 -11.68 15.07 53.98
CA LEU A 436 -13.12 15.21 54.16
C LEU A 436 -13.76 15.26 52.77
N ASN A 437 -14.70 14.35 52.50
CA ASN A 437 -15.49 14.36 51.27
C ASN A 437 -16.73 15.25 51.48
N GLU A 438 -16.56 16.55 51.29
CA GLU A 438 -17.62 17.55 51.43
C GLU A 438 -17.98 18.18 50.09
N SER A 439 -19.23 18.65 49.94
CA SER A 439 -19.62 19.46 48.77
C SER A 439 -19.07 20.90 48.93
N PRO A 440 -18.43 21.55 47.94
CA PRO A 440 -18.37 21.17 46.52
C PRO A 440 -17.19 20.28 46.12
N GLY A 441 -16.31 19.86 46.98
CA GLY A 441 -15.16 19.03 46.69
C GLY A 441 -14.41 18.55 47.93
N PRO A 442 -13.43 17.63 47.76
CA PRO A 442 -12.65 17.10 48.88
C PRO A 442 -11.82 18.20 49.54
N LYS A 443 -11.75 18.15 50.88
CA LYS A 443 -10.95 19.06 51.68
C LYS A 443 -9.93 18.27 52.49
N LEU A 444 -8.71 18.81 52.59
CA LEU A 444 -7.73 18.39 53.59
C LEU A 444 -8.05 19.09 54.88
N ARG A 445 -8.25 18.31 55.96
CA ARG A 445 -8.30 18.81 57.31
C ARG A 445 -7.06 18.34 58.05
N MET A 446 -6.31 19.28 58.62
CA MET A 446 -5.18 18.95 59.48
C MET A 446 -5.42 19.53 60.90
N VAL A 447 -5.05 18.77 61.90
CA VAL A 447 -5.16 19.13 63.31
C VAL A 447 -3.79 18.99 63.95
N TRP A 448 -3.26 20.08 64.44
CA TRP A 448 -2.01 20.16 65.20
C TRP A 448 -2.38 20.32 66.69
N THR A 449 -1.96 19.37 67.49
CA THR A 449 -2.29 19.37 68.97
C THR A 449 -0.98 19.39 69.74
N GLU A 450 -0.89 20.40 70.63
CA GLU A 450 0.23 20.53 71.58
C GLU A 450 -0.24 20.10 72.96
N ALA A 451 0.59 19.33 73.68
CA ALA A 451 0.27 18.87 75.08
C ALA A 451 1.54 18.83 75.93
N GLY A 452 1.42 19.04 77.22
CA GLY A 452 2.52 18.94 78.21
C GLY A 452 3.54 20.09 78.14
N GLY A 453 3.22 21.16 77.42
CA GLY A 453 3.96 22.40 77.41
C GLY A 453 3.75 23.30 78.61
N PRO A 454 4.29 24.53 78.58
CA PRO A 454 3.97 25.57 79.57
C PRO A 454 2.45 25.88 79.65
N GLN A 455 1.96 26.32 80.80
CA GLN A 455 0.55 26.66 80.94
C GLN A 455 0.14 27.77 79.96
N VAL A 456 -0.87 27.47 79.18
CA VAL A 456 -1.30 28.33 78.05
C VAL A 456 -2.30 29.36 78.60
N THR A 457 -2.00 30.61 78.31
CA THR A 457 -2.97 31.74 78.56
C THR A 457 -3.29 32.33 77.20
N ALA A 458 -4.56 32.52 76.88
CA ALA A 458 -4.97 33.12 75.62
C ALA A 458 -4.34 34.55 75.50
N PRO A 459 -3.62 34.85 74.40
CA PRO A 459 -2.95 36.14 74.27
C PRO A 459 -4.01 37.27 74.13
N VAL A 460 -3.79 38.39 74.82
CA VAL A 460 -4.66 39.55 74.76
C VAL A 460 -4.72 40.20 73.36
N GLN A 461 -3.64 40.04 72.53
CA GLN A 461 -3.61 40.43 71.18
C GLN A 461 -3.06 39.27 70.33
N ARG A 462 -3.79 38.92 69.26
CA ARG A 462 -3.32 37.90 68.28
C ARG A 462 -2.06 38.35 67.64
N GLY A 463 -1.03 37.50 67.70
CA GLY A 463 0.27 37.71 67.08
C GLY A 463 0.20 37.67 65.59
N PHE A 464 1.27 38.04 64.90
CA PHE A 464 1.36 38.01 63.46
C PHE A 464 1.28 36.58 62.91
N GLY A 465 1.87 35.59 63.58
CA GLY A 465 1.82 34.18 63.17
C GLY A 465 0.41 33.59 63.07
N SER A 466 -0.43 33.85 64.11
CA SER A 466 -1.82 33.42 64.04
C SER A 466 -2.62 34.09 62.95
N ARG A 467 -2.37 35.39 62.70
CA ARG A 467 -2.96 36.11 61.53
C ARG A 467 -2.49 35.59 60.19
N LEU A 468 -1.22 35.18 60.09
CA LEU A 468 -0.69 34.58 58.87
C LEU A 468 -1.38 33.25 58.59
N ILE A 469 -1.51 32.36 59.58
CA ILE A 469 -2.17 31.08 59.47
C ILE A 469 -3.63 31.25 59.03
N GLU A 470 -4.41 32.12 59.74
CA GLU A 470 -5.82 32.39 59.41
C GLU A 470 -5.99 32.98 58.01
N ARG A 471 -5.13 33.97 57.66
CA ARG A 471 -5.21 34.63 56.35
C ARG A 471 -4.79 33.70 55.20
N SER A 472 -3.73 32.93 55.40
CA SER A 472 -3.27 31.96 54.34
C SER A 472 -4.28 30.84 54.14
N ALA A 473 -4.91 30.36 55.24
CA ALA A 473 -5.97 29.36 55.12
C ALA A 473 -7.17 29.89 54.30
N ARG A 474 -7.61 31.12 54.58
CA ARG A 474 -8.75 31.71 53.88
C ARG A 474 -8.43 32.14 52.47
N ASP A 475 -7.36 32.93 52.25
CA ASP A 475 -7.08 33.62 50.99
C ASP A 475 -6.39 32.71 49.96
N GLN A 476 -5.66 31.69 50.42
CA GLN A 476 -4.81 30.86 49.55
C GLN A 476 -5.19 29.39 49.51
N LEU A 477 -5.73 28.84 50.61
CA LEU A 477 -6.15 27.45 50.70
C LEU A 477 -7.65 27.23 50.43
N GLY A 478 -8.45 28.30 50.35
CA GLY A 478 -9.90 28.21 50.19
C GLY A 478 -10.58 27.48 51.36
N GLY A 479 -9.97 27.57 52.55
CA GLY A 479 -10.42 26.92 53.77
C GLY A 479 -10.43 27.87 54.98
N GLU A 480 -10.40 27.32 56.16
CA GLU A 480 -10.42 28.06 57.43
C GLU A 480 -9.32 27.55 58.37
N ALA A 481 -8.87 28.40 59.24
CA ALA A 481 -7.99 28.03 60.36
C ALA A 481 -8.55 28.53 61.67
N THR A 482 -8.58 27.66 62.67
CA THR A 482 -8.95 27.99 64.04
C THR A 482 -7.80 27.66 64.98
N VAL A 483 -7.69 28.45 66.07
CA VAL A 483 -6.69 28.25 67.13
C VAL A 483 -7.38 28.27 68.44
N ASP A 484 -7.34 27.17 69.12
CA ASP A 484 -7.94 27.02 70.51
C ASP A 484 -6.82 26.94 71.51
N PHE A 485 -6.86 27.92 72.50
CA PHE A 485 -5.92 27.98 73.59
C PHE A 485 -6.55 27.26 74.77
N LEU A 486 -6.17 26.01 75.01
CA LEU A 486 -6.64 25.16 76.02
C LEU A 486 -5.64 25.20 77.22
N PRO A 487 -6.10 25.01 78.48
CA PRO A 487 -5.19 25.04 79.65
C PRO A 487 -4.01 24.09 79.57
N HIS A 488 -4.14 23.03 78.82
CA HIS A 488 -3.13 21.94 78.65
C HIS A 488 -2.32 22.01 77.37
N GLY A 489 -2.60 22.97 76.49
CA GLY A 489 -1.93 23.12 75.20
C GLY A 489 -2.71 23.91 74.15
N VAL A 490 -2.18 23.99 72.94
CA VAL A 490 -2.77 24.70 71.80
C VAL A 490 -3.21 23.70 70.75
N VAL A 491 -4.43 23.93 70.23
CA VAL A 491 -4.91 23.14 69.04
C VAL A 491 -5.15 24.07 67.90
N TYR A 492 -4.47 23.75 66.73
CA TYR A 492 -4.72 24.41 65.46
C TYR A 492 -5.51 23.43 64.61
N THR A 493 -6.60 23.88 64.01
CA THR A 493 -7.34 23.16 62.97
C THR A 493 -7.29 23.98 61.71
N VAL A 494 -6.77 23.38 60.63
CA VAL A 494 -6.69 24.03 59.32
C VAL A 494 -7.37 23.16 58.28
N THR A 495 -8.20 23.77 57.47
CA THR A 495 -8.84 23.13 56.34
C THR A 495 -8.33 23.75 55.03
N SER A 496 -8.24 22.95 53.98
CA SER A 496 -7.83 23.37 52.64
C SER A 496 -8.66 22.64 51.60
N THR A 497 -9.13 23.33 50.58
CA THR A 497 -9.71 22.69 49.40
C THR A 497 -8.62 21.96 48.64
N LEU A 498 -8.90 20.70 48.27
CA LEU A 498 -7.98 19.94 47.39
C LEU A 498 -8.40 20.13 45.93
N GLU A 499 -7.51 20.72 45.13
CA GLU A 499 -7.65 20.74 43.69
C GLU A 499 -7.27 19.34 43.20
N ILE A 500 -8.21 18.56 42.67
CA ILE A 500 -7.95 17.31 42.01
C ILE A 500 -7.67 17.71 40.55
N ASP A 501 -6.40 17.72 40.15
CA ASP A 501 -6.03 17.77 38.71
C ASP A 501 -6.60 16.54 38.04
N GLY A 502 -7.57 16.75 37.13
CA GLY A 502 -8.19 15.74 36.29
C GLY A 502 -7.27 15.19 35.22
#